data_8870b39f6e8ba7bab0c4fa0af413cc43
#
_entry.id   8870b39f6e8ba7bab0c4fa0af413cc43
#
_cell.length_a   1.000
_cell.length_b   1.000
_cell.length_c   1.000
_cell.angle_alpha   90.00
_cell.angle_beta   90.00
_cell.angle_gamma   90.00
#
_symmetry.space_group_name_H-M   'P 1'
#
loop_
_entity.id
_entity.type
_entity.pdbx_description
1 polymer ?
#
loop_
_entity_poly.entity_id
_entity_poly.type
_entity_poly.pdbx_seq_one_letter_code
_entity_poly.pdbx_strand_id
1 'polypeptide(L)'
;HELNFEQVEEGLKVVFKQHGEILDKGTIPAILNSAFVSKLKTLSNLDPSVCEIPQLGTLCFKVDNTMLIASVSSFPTIMGERISLKIYKPPKTLDKIVTDEKQRAILMNATEKPGIILVCGSPLSGKTHIIYSMLMNADVRNKNVMTLESIAKYELKNIHQCELNENI
;
A
#
# COMPACT_ATOMS: atom_id res chain seq x y z
N HIS A 1 -8.85 -1.63 -0.79
CA HIS A 1 -9.46 -2.63 0.09
C HIS A 1 -8.67 -2.67 1.40
N GLU A 2 -9.39 -2.82 2.50
CA GLU A 2 -8.78 -2.82 3.83
C GLU A 2 -9.31 -4.01 4.62
N LEU A 3 -8.41 -4.75 5.25
CA LEU A 3 -8.70 -5.84 6.17
C LEU A 3 -8.28 -5.38 7.56
N ASN A 4 -9.17 -5.48 8.53
CA ASN A 4 -8.90 -5.16 9.92
C ASN A 4 -9.04 -6.42 10.77
N PHE A 5 -8.10 -6.62 11.66
CA PHE A 5 -8.10 -7.66 12.67
C PHE A 5 -8.21 -6.97 14.04
N GLU A 6 -9.32 -7.19 14.71
CA GLU A 6 -9.65 -6.53 15.97
C GLU A 6 -9.75 -7.59 17.07
N GLN A 7 -9.01 -7.41 18.14
CA GLN A 7 -9.06 -8.35 19.26
C GLN A 7 -10.37 -8.18 20.04
N VAL A 8 -11.07 -9.28 20.24
CA VAL A 8 -12.31 -9.39 21.00
C VAL A 8 -12.20 -10.57 21.98
N GLU A 9 -13.12 -10.70 22.92
CA GLU A 9 -13.08 -11.77 23.93
C GLU A 9 -13.03 -13.18 23.31
N GLU A 10 -13.78 -13.40 22.22
CA GLU A 10 -13.89 -14.69 21.56
C GLU A 10 -12.70 -15.01 20.63
N GLY A 11 -11.86 -14.03 20.32
CA GLY A 11 -10.75 -14.21 19.39
C GLY A 11 -10.35 -12.96 18.64
N LEU A 12 -10.02 -13.12 17.37
CA LEU A 12 -9.62 -12.02 16.49
C LEU A 12 -10.68 -11.82 15.43
N LYS A 13 -11.49 -10.78 15.54
CA LYS A 13 -12.53 -10.44 14.59
C LYS A 13 -11.92 -9.95 13.29
N VAL A 14 -12.36 -10.51 12.16
CA VAL A 14 -11.91 -10.15 10.82
C VAL A 14 -12.95 -9.28 10.14
N VAL A 15 -12.59 -8.04 9.85
CA VAL A 15 -13.47 -7.05 9.24
C VAL A 15 -12.88 -6.62 7.90
N PHE A 16 -13.62 -6.83 6.83
CA PHE A 16 -13.22 -6.38 5.50
C PHE A 16 -13.97 -5.10 5.13
N LYS A 17 -13.23 -4.06 4.73
CA LYS A 17 -13.79 -2.80 4.28
C LYS A 17 -13.58 -2.61 2.78
N GLN A 18 -14.68 -2.47 2.05
CA GLN A 18 -14.66 -2.27 0.60
C GLN A 18 -15.62 -1.14 0.21
N HIS A 19 -15.13 -0.13 -0.51
CA HIS A 19 -15.91 1.02 -1.00
C HIS A 19 -16.74 1.75 0.08
N GLY A 20 -16.27 1.72 1.32
CA GLY A 20 -16.97 2.32 2.46
C GLY A 20 -17.91 1.38 3.22
N GLU A 21 -18.24 0.23 2.65
CA GLU A 21 -19.02 -0.81 3.32
C GLU A 21 -18.13 -1.70 4.18
N ILE A 22 -18.64 -2.07 5.34
CA ILE A 22 -17.98 -2.96 6.30
C ILE A 22 -18.66 -4.33 6.19
N LEU A 23 -17.85 -5.34 5.89
CA LEU A 23 -18.28 -6.73 5.82
C LEU A 23 -17.57 -7.52 6.93
N ASP A 24 -18.32 -8.05 7.86
CA ASP A 24 -17.80 -9.00 8.86
C ASP A 24 -17.49 -10.34 8.16
N LYS A 25 -16.28 -10.86 8.36
CA LYS A 25 -15.79 -12.11 7.76
C LYS A 25 -15.66 -13.26 8.77
N GLY A 26 -16.01 -13.00 10.01
CA GLY A 26 -15.95 -13.98 11.08
C GLY A 26 -14.82 -13.72 12.07
N THR A 27 -14.59 -14.69 12.95
CA THR A 27 -13.62 -14.57 14.05
C THR A 27 -12.63 -15.73 14.00
N ILE A 28 -11.34 -15.42 14.14
CA ILE A 28 -10.29 -16.41 14.35
C ILE A 28 -10.32 -16.78 15.84
N PRO A 29 -10.34 -18.06 16.21
CA PRO A 29 -10.38 -18.48 17.61
C PRO A 29 -9.23 -17.92 18.44
N ALA A 30 -9.50 -17.59 19.70
CA ALA A 30 -8.53 -16.95 20.63
C ALA A 30 -7.21 -17.71 20.76
N ILE A 31 -7.24 -19.04 20.69
CA ILE A 31 -6.04 -19.89 20.77
C ILE A 31 -5.03 -19.61 19.65
N LEU A 32 -5.47 -19.07 18.52
CA LEU A 32 -4.62 -18.75 17.36
C LEU A 32 -4.19 -17.27 17.30
N ASN A 33 -4.73 -16.40 18.16
CA ASN A 33 -4.53 -14.95 18.07
C ASN A 33 -3.05 -14.58 18.10
N SER A 34 -2.32 -15.00 19.13
CA SER A 34 -0.91 -14.62 19.32
C SER A 34 -0.04 -15.13 18.17
N ALA A 35 -0.25 -16.37 17.75
CA ALA A 35 0.49 -16.97 16.65
C ALA A 35 0.20 -16.25 15.32
N PHE A 36 -1.07 -15.92 15.06
CA PHE A 36 -1.48 -15.21 13.86
C PHE A 36 -0.90 -13.78 13.81
N VAL A 37 -1.06 -13.01 14.89
CA VAL A 37 -0.57 -11.63 15.00
C VAL A 37 0.96 -11.60 14.86
N SER A 38 1.67 -12.46 15.61
CA SER A 38 3.12 -12.56 15.55
C SER A 38 3.63 -12.92 14.15
N LYS A 39 2.98 -13.89 13.49
CA LYS A 39 3.32 -14.27 12.11
C LYS A 39 3.09 -13.13 11.12
N LEU A 40 1.97 -12.44 11.25
CA LEU A 40 1.64 -11.33 10.38
C LEU A 40 2.62 -10.15 10.54
N LYS A 41 2.98 -9.81 11.79
CA LYS A 41 4.00 -8.79 12.10
C LYS A 41 5.35 -9.17 11.50
N THR A 42 5.82 -10.40 11.72
CA THR A 42 7.07 -10.89 11.12
C THR A 42 7.08 -10.80 9.59
N LEU A 43 6.00 -11.22 8.94
CA LEU A 43 5.88 -11.16 7.47
C LEU A 43 5.84 -9.74 6.93
N SER A 44 5.50 -8.77 7.77
CA SER A 44 5.39 -7.35 7.42
C SER A 44 6.60 -6.53 7.86
N ASN A 45 7.69 -7.18 8.28
CA ASN A 45 8.89 -6.56 8.84
C ASN A 45 8.62 -5.71 10.10
N LEU A 46 7.60 -6.09 10.89
CA LEU A 46 7.30 -5.51 12.19
C LEU A 46 7.89 -6.38 13.31
N ASP A 47 8.19 -5.77 14.45
CA ASP A 47 8.66 -6.51 15.62
C ASP A 47 7.46 -7.15 16.36
N PRO A 48 7.39 -8.49 16.44
CA PRO A 48 6.30 -9.17 17.13
C PRO A 48 6.29 -8.97 18.65
N SER A 49 7.46 -8.64 19.24
CA SER A 49 7.60 -8.44 20.69
C SER A 49 7.10 -7.09 21.16
N VAL A 50 7.04 -6.10 20.26
CA VAL A 50 6.63 -4.73 20.56
C VAL A 50 5.13 -4.59 20.33
N CYS A 51 4.35 -4.52 21.42
CA CYS A 51 2.87 -4.43 21.36
C CYS A 51 2.34 -3.08 21.88
N GLU A 52 3.20 -2.24 22.46
CA GLU A 52 2.78 -1.03 23.19
C GLU A 52 2.84 0.24 22.34
N ILE A 53 3.51 0.21 21.19
CA ILE A 53 3.63 1.34 20.27
C ILE A 53 3.11 0.98 18.87
N PRO A 54 2.56 1.96 18.15
CA PRO A 54 2.18 1.75 16.75
C PRO A 54 3.37 1.35 15.89
N GLN A 55 3.15 0.42 14.99
CA GLN A 55 4.14 -0.01 14.02
C GLN A 55 3.55 0.05 12.61
N LEU A 56 4.38 0.35 11.62
CA LEU A 56 4.01 0.40 10.22
C LEU A 56 5.00 -0.41 9.39
N GLY A 57 4.51 -1.28 8.55
CA GLY A 57 5.33 -2.14 7.69
C GLY A 57 4.63 -2.50 6.40
N THR A 58 5.28 -3.35 5.63
CA THR A 58 4.84 -3.73 4.28
C THR A 58 4.83 -5.24 4.14
N LEU A 59 3.74 -5.76 3.61
CA LEU A 59 3.57 -7.17 3.27
C LEU A 59 3.48 -7.34 1.76
N CYS A 60 4.40 -8.10 1.19
CA CYS A 60 4.36 -8.50 -0.23
C CYS A 60 3.84 -9.94 -0.35
N PHE A 61 2.85 -10.15 -1.20
CA PHE A 61 2.28 -11.46 -1.43
C PHE A 61 1.78 -11.62 -2.87
N LYS A 62 1.64 -12.85 -3.31
CA LYS A 62 1.26 -13.18 -4.69
C LYS A 62 -0.15 -13.75 -4.73
N VAL A 63 -0.98 -13.19 -5.62
CA VAL A 63 -2.32 -13.69 -5.92
C VAL A 63 -2.43 -13.83 -7.44
N ASP A 64 -2.81 -15.01 -7.93
CA ASP A 64 -3.01 -15.28 -9.35
C ASP A 64 -1.87 -14.75 -10.26
N ASN A 65 -0.63 -15.03 -9.90
CA ASN A 65 0.57 -14.54 -10.57
C ASN A 65 0.81 -13.01 -10.50
N THR A 66 0.01 -12.24 -9.77
CA THR A 66 0.19 -10.82 -9.55
C THR A 66 0.79 -10.58 -8.18
N MET A 67 1.92 -9.87 -8.12
CA MET A 67 2.47 -9.37 -6.84
C MET A 67 1.60 -8.23 -6.34
N LEU A 68 1.14 -8.34 -5.11
CA LEU A 68 0.39 -7.30 -4.41
C LEU A 68 1.18 -6.84 -3.19
N ILE A 69 1.05 -5.56 -2.90
CA ILE A 69 1.62 -4.95 -1.71
C ILE A 69 0.47 -4.51 -0.80
N ALA A 70 0.61 -4.80 0.48
CA ALA A 70 -0.25 -4.26 1.51
C ALA A 70 0.58 -3.49 2.53
N SER A 71 0.16 -2.29 2.89
CA SER A 71 0.66 -1.68 4.11
C SER A 71 -0.02 -2.33 5.31
N VAL A 72 0.77 -2.64 6.31
CA VAL A 72 0.32 -3.26 7.55
C VAL A 72 0.60 -2.30 8.68
N SER A 73 -0.42 -1.92 9.42
CA SER A 73 -0.29 -1.09 10.61
C SER A 73 -0.80 -1.84 11.83
N SER A 74 -0.02 -1.85 12.89
CA SER A 74 -0.39 -2.37 14.20
C SER A 74 -0.57 -1.21 15.17
N PHE A 75 -1.69 -1.20 15.89
CA PHE A 75 -1.99 -0.21 16.91
C PHE A 75 -2.36 -0.90 18.23
N PRO A 76 -1.77 -0.47 19.34
CA PRO A 76 -2.20 -0.93 20.66
C PRO A 76 -3.63 -0.48 20.96
N THR A 77 -4.42 -1.36 21.55
CA THR A 77 -5.76 -1.08 22.05
C THR A 77 -5.92 -1.65 23.45
N ILE A 78 -6.98 -1.30 24.15
CA ILE A 78 -7.27 -1.82 25.50
C ILE A 78 -7.42 -3.34 25.50
N MET A 79 -7.90 -3.92 24.39
CA MET A 79 -8.12 -5.38 24.27
C MET A 79 -6.93 -6.11 23.64
N GLY A 80 -5.83 -5.43 23.35
CA GLY A 80 -4.66 -5.98 22.68
C GLY A 80 -4.29 -5.16 21.43
N GLU A 81 -3.80 -5.79 20.37
CA GLU A 81 -3.42 -5.07 19.15
C GLU A 81 -4.53 -5.14 18.10
N ARG A 82 -4.75 -4.02 17.43
CA ARG A 82 -5.52 -3.95 16.20
C ARG A 82 -4.55 -3.91 15.03
N ILE A 83 -4.72 -4.81 14.06
CA ILE A 83 -3.92 -4.81 12.84
C ILE A 83 -4.79 -4.47 11.66
N SER A 84 -4.33 -3.52 10.85
CA SER A 84 -4.99 -3.11 9.61
C SER A 84 -4.09 -3.38 8.42
N LEU A 85 -4.62 -4.08 7.41
CA LEU A 85 -3.96 -4.31 6.12
C LEU A 85 -4.67 -3.52 5.05
N LYS A 86 -3.96 -2.59 4.42
CA LYS A 86 -4.44 -1.85 3.27
C LYS A 86 -3.80 -2.38 2.01
N ILE A 87 -4.59 -3.11 1.20
CA ILE A 87 -4.12 -3.74 -0.04
C ILE A 87 -4.15 -2.73 -1.17
N TYR A 88 -3.04 -2.57 -1.84
CA TYR A 88 -2.89 -1.71 -3.02
C TYR A 88 -3.08 -2.54 -4.29
N LYS A 89 -3.91 -2.02 -5.19
CA LYS A 89 -4.08 -2.60 -6.53
C LYS A 89 -2.99 -2.10 -7.45
N PRO A 90 -2.53 -2.93 -8.41
CA PRO A 90 -1.61 -2.49 -9.43
C PRO A 90 -2.11 -1.21 -10.12
N PRO A 91 -1.22 -0.26 -10.41
CA PRO A 91 -1.59 0.95 -11.14
C PRO A 91 -2.06 0.56 -12.55
N LYS A 92 -3.04 1.27 -13.04
CA LYS A 92 -3.47 1.14 -14.44
C LYS A 92 -2.49 1.93 -15.32
N THR A 93 -2.39 1.53 -16.58
CA THR A 93 -1.66 2.30 -17.59
C THR A 93 -2.33 3.66 -17.84
N LEU A 94 -1.55 4.64 -18.29
CA LEU A 94 -2.02 6.02 -18.42
C LEU A 94 -3.22 6.15 -19.37
N ASP A 95 -3.27 5.35 -20.43
CA ASP A 95 -4.39 5.27 -21.37
C ASP A 95 -5.72 4.83 -20.74
N LYS A 96 -5.64 4.01 -19.69
CA LYS A 96 -6.82 3.55 -18.92
C LYS A 96 -7.28 4.55 -17.87
N ILE A 97 -6.43 5.49 -17.48
CA ILE A 97 -6.74 6.51 -16.47
C ILE A 97 -7.16 7.82 -17.12
N VAL A 98 -6.43 8.23 -18.16
CA VAL A 98 -6.67 9.47 -18.89
C VAL A 98 -7.18 9.11 -20.28
N THR A 99 -8.48 9.18 -20.44
CA THR A 99 -9.19 8.81 -21.69
C THR A 99 -8.99 9.86 -22.80
N ASP A 100 -8.83 11.14 -22.41
CA ASP A 100 -8.56 12.23 -23.36
C ASP A 100 -7.12 12.13 -23.87
N GLU A 101 -6.99 11.96 -25.18
CA GLU A 101 -5.71 11.80 -25.85
C GLU A 101 -4.82 13.05 -25.77
N LYS A 102 -5.41 14.24 -25.81
CA LYS A 102 -4.68 15.50 -25.71
C LYS A 102 -4.10 15.68 -24.30
N GLN A 103 -4.90 15.40 -23.27
CA GLN A 103 -4.43 15.45 -21.89
C GLN A 103 -3.33 14.41 -21.62
N ARG A 104 -3.49 13.20 -22.17
CA ARG A 104 -2.47 12.15 -22.07
C ARG A 104 -1.15 12.57 -22.72
N ALA A 105 -1.21 13.15 -23.92
CA ALA A 105 -0.03 13.65 -24.61
C ALA A 105 0.68 14.78 -23.81
N ILE A 106 -0.06 15.67 -23.18
CA ILE A 106 0.49 16.72 -22.30
C ILE A 106 1.25 16.10 -21.13
N LEU A 107 0.67 15.12 -20.45
CA LEU A 107 1.29 14.44 -19.31
C LEU A 107 2.58 13.70 -19.74
N MET A 108 2.54 13.00 -20.86
CA MET A 108 3.72 12.31 -21.40
C MET A 108 4.83 13.30 -21.77
N ASN A 109 4.51 14.37 -22.50
CA ASN A 109 5.47 15.40 -22.86
C ASN A 109 6.06 16.13 -21.64
N ALA A 110 5.31 16.24 -20.55
CA ALA A 110 5.79 16.86 -19.32
C ALA A 110 6.93 16.05 -18.68
N THR A 111 6.93 14.73 -18.79
CA THR A 111 8.00 13.86 -18.24
C THR A 111 9.30 13.95 -19.04
N GLU A 112 9.26 14.45 -20.27
CA GLU A 112 10.43 14.62 -21.13
C GLU A 112 11.17 15.96 -20.94
N LYS A 113 10.53 16.91 -20.27
CA LYS A 113 11.09 18.25 -20.06
C LYS A 113 11.67 18.39 -18.65
N PRO A 114 12.79 19.11 -18.49
CA PRO A 114 13.28 19.44 -17.14
C PRO A 114 12.29 20.37 -16.44
N GLY A 115 12.07 20.12 -15.14
CA GLY A 115 11.16 20.92 -14.34
C GLY A 115 10.56 20.15 -13.17
N ILE A 116 9.54 20.70 -12.56
CA ILE A 116 8.78 20.11 -11.47
C ILE A 116 7.35 19.89 -11.93
N ILE A 117 6.83 18.69 -11.72
CA ILE A 117 5.43 18.34 -11.94
C ILE A 117 4.76 18.19 -10.59
N LEU A 118 3.76 19.02 -10.31
CA LEU A 118 3.00 18.98 -9.07
C LEU A 118 1.62 18.34 -9.31
N VAL A 119 1.36 17.20 -8.65
CA VAL A 119 0.07 16.51 -8.72
C VAL A 119 -0.72 16.75 -7.44
N CYS A 120 -1.75 17.59 -7.53
CA CYS A 120 -2.58 18.02 -6.41
C CYS A 120 -3.99 17.42 -6.48
N GLY A 121 -4.63 17.29 -5.32
CA GLY A 121 -6.01 16.83 -5.20
C GLY A 121 -6.34 16.32 -3.79
N SER A 122 -7.61 16.07 -3.52
CA SER A 122 -8.10 15.53 -2.25
C SER A 122 -7.57 14.12 -1.97
N PRO A 123 -7.63 13.63 -0.72
CA PRO A 123 -7.36 12.22 -0.43
C PRO A 123 -8.18 11.29 -1.33
N LEU A 124 -7.60 10.17 -1.74
CA LEU A 124 -8.22 9.15 -2.61
C LEU A 124 -8.61 9.61 -4.03
N SER A 125 -8.24 10.82 -4.46
CA SER A 125 -8.52 11.35 -5.81
C SER A 125 -7.74 10.68 -6.95
N GLY A 126 -6.83 9.75 -6.64
CA GLY A 126 -6.05 9.03 -7.65
C GLY A 126 -4.67 9.62 -7.96
N LYS A 127 -4.18 10.63 -7.20
CA LYS A 127 -2.85 11.25 -7.40
C LYS A 127 -1.73 10.23 -7.59
N THR A 128 -1.61 9.28 -6.66
CA THR A 128 -0.59 8.24 -6.72
C THR A 128 -0.75 7.36 -7.95
N HIS A 129 -1.98 7.04 -8.37
CA HIS A 129 -2.22 6.26 -9.59
C HIS A 129 -1.71 6.97 -10.82
N ILE A 130 -1.94 8.27 -10.95
CA ILE A 130 -1.41 9.09 -12.06
C ILE A 130 0.11 9.09 -12.04
N ILE A 131 0.74 9.35 -10.89
CA ILE A 131 2.20 9.35 -10.76
C ILE A 131 2.80 8.00 -11.18
N TYR A 132 2.29 6.89 -10.64
CA TYR A 132 2.76 5.56 -11.02
C TYR A 132 2.54 5.26 -12.51
N SER A 133 1.41 5.70 -13.08
CA SER A 133 1.12 5.51 -14.50
C SER A 133 2.07 6.32 -15.39
N MET A 134 2.48 7.51 -14.97
CA MET A 134 3.51 8.30 -15.66
C MET A 134 4.87 7.64 -15.55
N LEU A 135 5.25 7.14 -14.36
CA LEU A 135 6.50 6.41 -14.13
C LEU A 135 6.59 5.13 -14.95
N MET A 136 5.50 4.38 -15.10
CA MET A 136 5.45 3.18 -15.94
C MET A 136 5.71 3.47 -17.43
N ASN A 137 5.47 4.70 -17.87
CA ASN A 137 5.72 5.15 -19.24
C ASN A 137 7.03 5.95 -19.37
N ALA A 138 7.78 6.13 -18.28
CA ALA A 138 9.07 6.83 -18.34
C ALA A 138 10.12 6.03 -19.11
N ASP A 139 11.01 6.74 -19.78
CA ASP A 139 12.14 6.13 -20.48
C ASP A 139 13.24 5.70 -19.50
N VAL A 140 12.99 4.57 -18.84
CA VAL A 140 13.92 3.97 -17.87
C VAL A 140 15.21 3.42 -18.47
N ARG A 141 15.30 3.34 -19.81
CA ARG A 141 16.52 2.87 -20.50
C ARG A 141 17.57 3.97 -20.59
N ASN A 142 17.12 5.20 -20.78
CA ASN A 142 17.99 6.36 -20.99
C ASN A 142 18.01 7.31 -19.81
N LYS A 143 17.12 7.10 -18.80
CA LYS A 143 17.00 7.94 -17.61
C LYS A 143 17.13 7.11 -16.34
N ASN A 144 17.88 7.62 -15.37
CA ASN A 144 17.86 7.06 -14.02
C ASN A 144 16.61 7.57 -13.30
N VAL A 145 15.66 6.68 -13.07
CA VAL A 145 14.38 7.01 -12.44
C VAL A 145 14.36 6.46 -11.02
N MET A 146 14.07 7.34 -10.06
CA MET A 146 13.97 7.00 -8.65
C MET A 146 12.66 7.52 -8.07
N THR A 147 12.11 6.80 -7.10
CA THR A 147 11.03 7.30 -6.24
C THR A 147 11.50 7.39 -4.80
N LEU A 148 10.88 8.31 -4.06
CA LEU A 148 11.01 8.41 -2.61
C LEU A 148 9.61 8.45 -2.02
N GLU A 149 9.25 7.42 -1.27
CA GLU A 149 7.90 7.17 -0.83
C GLU A 149 7.87 6.80 0.66
N SER A 150 6.81 7.15 1.36
CA SER A 150 6.61 6.64 2.73
C SER A 150 6.39 5.12 2.73
N ILE A 151 5.70 4.60 1.72
CA ILE A 151 5.52 3.17 1.46
C ILE A 151 5.38 2.98 -0.05
N ALA A 152 6.19 2.10 -0.64
CA ALA A 152 6.06 1.69 -2.03
C ALA A 152 4.79 0.84 -2.18
N LYS A 153 3.80 1.38 -2.88
CA LYS A 153 2.47 0.76 -3.00
C LYS A 153 2.40 -0.32 -4.08
N TYR A 154 3.36 -0.33 -4.97
CA TYR A 154 3.44 -1.24 -6.09
C TYR A 154 4.88 -1.29 -6.62
N GLU A 155 5.36 -2.46 -6.94
CA GLU A 155 6.69 -2.64 -7.54
C GLU A 155 6.69 -2.17 -9.00
N LEU A 156 7.57 -1.23 -9.31
CA LEU A 156 7.80 -0.73 -10.66
C LEU A 156 9.08 -1.33 -11.23
N LYS A 157 8.97 -2.00 -12.36
CA LYS A 157 10.14 -2.63 -13.01
C LYS A 157 11.13 -1.56 -13.49
N ASN A 158 12.41 -1.79 -13.24
CA ASN A 158 13.53 -0.94 -13.65
C ASN A 158 13.47 0.50 -13.09
N ILE A 159 12.80 0.71 -11.97
CA ILE A 159 12.76 1.98 -11.23
C ILE A 159 13.32 1.72 -9.84
N HIS A 160 14.21 2.58 -9.38
CA HIS A 160 14.74 2.51 -8.03
C HIS A 160 13.73 3.14 -7.05
N GLN A 161 13.00 2.28 -6.33
CA GLN A 161 12.02 2.73 -5.34
C GLN A 161 12.66 2.73 -3.96
N CYS A 162 12.68 3.88 -3.31
CA CYS A 162 13.19 4.07 -1.97
C CYS A 162 12.03 4.38 -1.01
N GLU A 163 11.98 3.68 0.11
CA GLU A 163 11.07 4.00 1.20
C GLU A 163 11.76 4.91 2.21
N LEU A 164 11.00 5.87 2.74
CA LEU A 164 11.46 6.74 3.80
C LEU A 164 11.65 5.90 5.08
N ASN A 165 12.83 6.02 5.67
CA ASN A 165 13.11 5.46 6.98
C ASN A 165 13.22 6.62 7.98
N GLU A 166 12.32 6.68 8.95
CA GLU A 166 12.30 7.75 9.96
C GLU A 166 13.50 7.69 10.92
N ASN A 167 14.31 6.64 10.82
CA ASN A 167 15.51 6.43 11.65
C ASN A 167 16.81 6.89 10.97
N ILE A 168 16.72 7.59 9.82
CA ILE A 168 17.89 8.14 9.12
C ILE A 168 17.76 9.66 9.04
#